data_e8492e2a17be5c595a6f1ea4ab26a0b4
#
_entry.id   e8492e2a17be5c595a6f1ea4ab26a0b4
#
_cell.length_a   1.000
_cell.length_b   1.000
_cell.length_c   1.000
_cell.angle_alpha   90.00
_cell.angle_beta   90.00
_cell.angle_gamma   90.00
#
_symmetry.space_group_name_H-M   'P 1'
#
loop_
_entity.id
_entity.type
_entity.pdbx_description
1 polymer ?
#
loop_
_entity_poly.entity_id
_entity_poly.type
_entity_poly.pdbx_seq_one_letter_code
_entity_poly.pdbx_strand_id
1 'polypeptide(L)'
;MKSIKYLSEQIHEELEDAEKYAKAALYNKHLDSELSRVYAELSRQELAHSDMLHNQAVRLIKAEREKGVEPPASMQAVWDWQHEKMIDHVAKIKMLLSGL
;
A
#
# COMPACT_ATOMS: atom_id res chain seq x y z
N MET A 1 -4.38 19.16 -1.63
CA MET A 1 -5.61 18.45 -1.20
C MET A 1 -5.33 17.62 0.03
N LYS A 2 -5.94 17.98 1.15
CA LYS A 2 -5.74 17.29 2.43
C LYS A 2 -6.12 15.81 2.38
N SER A 3 -7.23 15.47 1.68
CA SER A 3 -7.69 14.09 1.58
C SER A 3 -6.70 13.19 0.86
N ILE A 4 -6.04 13.69 -0.19
CA ILE A 4 -5.04 12.92 -0.95
C ILE A 4 -3.80 12.68 -0.08
N LYS A 5 -3.34 13.70 0.63
CA LYS A 5 -2.21 13.55 1.55
C LYS A 5 -2.49 12.52 2.64
N TYR A 6 -3.68 12.60 3.24
CA TYR A 6 -4.10 11.68 4.29
C TYR A 6 -4.19 10.24 3.77
N LEU A 7 -4.79 10.03 2.59
CA LEU A 7 -4.86 8.72 1.95
C LEU A 7 -3.47 8.16 1.65
N SER A 8 -2.55 9.00 1.17
CA SER A 8 -1.18 8.61 0.89
C SER A 8 -0.46 8.11 2.15
N GLU A 9 -0.65 8.80 3.27
CA GLU A 9 -0.10 8.40 4.57
C GLU A 9 -0.69 7.07 5.04
N GLN A 10 -2.00 6.89 4.91
CA GLN A 10 -2.67 5.63 5.26
C GLN A 10 -2.19 4.47 4.41
N ILE A 11 -2.05 4.66 3.10
CA ILE A 11 -1.51 3.64 2.19
C ILE A 11 -0.13 3.19 2.66
N HIS A 12 0.73 4.15 3.00
CA HIS A 12 2.07 3.85 3.50
C HIS A 12 2.04 3.01 4.78
N GLU A 13 1.18 3.37 5.73
CA GLU A 13 1.01 2.63 6.99
C GLU A 13 0.53 1.18 6.74
N GLU A 14 -0.45 1.00 5.85
CA GLU A 14 -0.95 -0.33 5.50
C GLU A 14 0.13 -1.20 4.87
N LEU A 15 0.97 -0.61 4.01
CA LEU A 15 2.06 -1.33 3.36
C LEU A 15 3.18 -1.68 4.33
N GLU A 16 3.49 -0.82 5.30
CA GLU A 16 4.44 -1.15 6.36
C GLU A 16 3.96 -2.32 7.19
N ASP A 17 2.67 -2.34 7.54
CA ASP A 17 2.06 -3.46 8.28
C ASP A 17 2.08 -4.74 7.45
N ALA A 18 1.73 -4.64 6.15
CA ALA A 18 1.78 -5.79 5.24
C ALA A 18 3.18 -6.40 5.16
N GLU A 19 4.22 -5.56 5.10
CA GLU A 19 5.61 -6.03 5.09
C GLU A 19 5.98 -6.73 6.40
N LYS A 20 5.63 -6.16 7.54
CA LYS A 20 5.88 -6.77 8.85
C LYS A 20 5.23 -8.15 8.96
N TYR A 21 3.99 -8.28 8.53
CA TYR A 21 3.28 -9.56 8.55
C TYR A 21 3.90 -10.57 7.58
N ALA A 22 4.32 -10.13 6.39
CA ALA A 22 4.98 -11.02 5.43
C ALA A 22 6.30 -11.57 5.99
N LYS A 23 7.11 -10.71 6.62
CA LYS A 23 8.34 -11.11 7.28
C LYS A 23 8.09 -12.07 8.45
N ALA A 24 7.05 -11.80 9.26
CA ALA A 24 6.66 -12.68 10.36
C ALA A 24 6.20 -14.05 9.85
N ALA A 25 5.47 -14.08 8.72
CA ALA A 25 5.06 -15.32 8.09
C ALA A 25 6.27 -16.17 7.66
N LEU A 26 7.25 -15.54 6.99
CA LEU A 26 8.48 -16.22 6.59
C LEU A 26 9.27 -16.73 7.79
N TYR A 27 9.40 -15.92 8.84
CA TYR A 27 10.10 -16.33 10.06
C TYR A 27 9.46 -17.57 10.68
N ASN A 28 8.15 -17.67 10.67
CA ASN A 28 7.42 -18.77 11.29
C ASN A 28 7.18 -19.97 10.36
N LYS A 29 7.60 -19.89 9.11
CA LYS A 29 7.32 -20.91 8.08
C LYS A 29 7.60 -22.33 8.53
N HIS A 30 8.73 -22.54 9.22
CA HIS A 30 9.15 -23.86 9.70
C HIS A 30 9.07 -24.02 11.22
N LEU A 31 8.70 -22.94 11.95
CA LEU A 31 8.55 -22.96 13.40
C LEU A 31 7.11 -23.24 13.83
N ASP A 32 6.17 -22.59 13.17
CA ASP A 32 4.75 -22.69 13.44
C ASP A 32 3.98 -22.40 12.16
N SER A 33 3.61 -23.44 11.45
CA SER A 33 2.97 -23.32 10.13
C SER A 33 1.59 -22.65 10.19
N GLU A 34 0.84 -22.84 11.27
CA GLU A 34 -0.46 -22.20 11.46
C GLU A 34 -0.29 -20.70 11.66
N LEU A 35 0.62 -20.29 12.53
CA LEU A 35 0.93 -18.87 12.77
C LEU A 35 1.46 -18.21 11.49
N SER A 36 2.32 -18.91 10.74
CA SER A 36 2.82 -18.43 9.45
C SER A 36 1.67 -18.11 8.48
N ARG A 37 0.69 -19.01 8.38
CA ARG A 37 -0.49 -18.81 7.51
C ARG A 37 -1.34 -17.62 7.96
N VAL A 38 -1.50 -17.43 9.27
CA VAL A 38 -2.24 -16.30 9.81
C VAL A 38 -1.54 -14.99 9.45
N TYR A 39 -0.23 -14.91 9.64
CA TYR A 39 0.54 -13.73 9.26
C TYR A 39 0.47 -13.46 7.75
N ALA A 40 0.56 -14.50 6.93
CA ALA A 40 0.43 -14.35 5.48
C ALA A 40 -0.93 -13.78 5.09
N GLU A 41 -2.01 -14.24 5.73
CA GLU A 41 -3.35 -13.72 5.49
C GLU A 41 -3.49 -12.27 5.95
N LEU A 42 -2.95 -11.92 7.11
CA LEU A 42 -2.95 -10.54 7.59
C LEU A 42 -2.20 -9.62 6.61
N SER A 43 -1.07 -10.08 6.07
CA SER A 43 -0.33 -9.32 5.06
C SER A 43 -1.17 -9.07 3.80
N ARG A 44 -1.85 -10.10 3.30
CA ARG A 44 -2.73 -9.98 2.12
C ARG A 44 -3.89 -9.04 2.36
N GLN A 45 -4.46 -9.05 3.57
CA GLN A 45 -5.54 -8.13 3.95
C GLN A 45 -5.05 -6.68 3.94
N GLU A 46 -3.86 -6.41 4.47
CA GLU A 46 -3.27 -5.07 4.45
C GLU A 46 -2.97 -4.60 3.01
N LEU A 47 -2.51 -5.51 2.12
CA LEU A 47 -2.35 -5.20 0.71
C LEU A 47 -3.69 -4.83 0.06
N ALA A 48 -4.75 -5.55 0.37
CA ALA A 48 -6.10 -5.26 -0.14
C ALA A 48 -6.60 -3.90 0.36
N HIS A 49 -6.35 -3.56 1.64
CA HIS A 49 -6.69 -2.26 2.19
C HIS A 49 -5.94 -1.12 1.47
N SER A 50 -4.65 -1.29 1.21
CA SER A 50 -3.87 -0.29 0.49
C SER A 50 -4.41 -0.05 -0.92
N ASP A 51 -4.84 -1.11 -1.60
CA ASP A 51 -5.43 -1.04 -2.93
C ASP A 51 -6.76 -0.27 -2.91
N MET A 52 -7.62 -0.54 -1.92
CA MET A 52 -8.88 0.17 -1.75
C MET A 52 -8.66 1.67 -1.52
N LEU A 53 -7.69 2.02 -0.67
CA LEU A 53 -7.35 3.42 -0.39
C LEU A 53 -6.75 4.11 -1.62
N HIS A 54 -5.90 3.41 -2.38
CA HIS A 54 -5.33 3.91 -3.62
C HIS A 54 -6.42 4.23 -4.65
N ASN A 55 -7.39 3.35 -4.80
CA ASN A 55 -8.52 3.56 -5.72
C ASN A 55 -9.32 4.81 -5.35
N GLN A 56 -9.50 5.07 -4.05
CA GLN A 56 -10.16 6.30 -3.60
C GLN A 56 -9.33 7.55 -3.90
N ALA A 57 -8.01 7.48 -3.74
CA ALA A 57 -7.14 8.60 -4.09
C ALA A 57 -7.23 8.92 -5.58
N VAL A 58 -7.20 7.91 -6.45
CA VAL A 58 -7.35 8.07 -7.91
C VAL A 58 -8.70 8.72 -8.24
N ARG A 59 -9.78 8.24 -7.61
CA ARG A 59 -11.12 8.80 -7.82
C ARG A 59 -11.19 10.29 -7.45
N LEU A 60 -10.62 10.66 -6.31
CA LEU A 60 -10.62 12.05 -5.85
C LEU A 60 -9.81 12.97 -6.76
N ILE A 61 -8.64 12.52 -7.22
CA ILE A 61 -7.81 13.29 -8.16
C ILE A 61 -8.57 13.51 -9.46
N LYS A 62 -9.19 12.46 -10.00
CA LYS A 62 -9.98 12.54 -11.22
C LYS A 62 -11.14 13.52 -11.08
N ALA A 63 -11.86 13.47 -9.95
CA ALA A 63 -12.98 14.37 -9.68
C ALA A 63 -12.54 15.85 -9.65
N GLU A 64 -11.40 16.15 -9.06
CA GLU A 64 -10.86 17.51 -9.02
C GLU A 64 -10.46 18.00 -10.41
N ARG A 65 -9.85 17.15 -11.23
CA ARG A 65 -9.49 17.49 -12.61
C ARG A 65 -10.73 17.77 -13.47
N GLU A 66 -11.79 17.02 -13.28
CA GLU A 66 -13.07 17.23 -13.97
C GLU A 66 -13.70 18.59 -13.62
N LYS A 67 -13.42 19.11 -12.43
CA LYS A 67 -13.84 20.45 -12.01
C LYS A 67 -12.91 21.55 -12.52
N GLY A 68 -11.88 21.21 -13.29
CA GLY A 68 -10.89 22.16 -13.77
C GLY A 68 -9.82 22.52 -12.75
N VAL A 69 -9.75 21.79 -11.63
CA VAL A 69 -8.74 22.02 -10.60
C VAL A 69 -7.55 21.10 -10.87
N GLU A 70 -6.44 21.68 -11.34
CA GLU A 70 -5.20 20.94 -11.51
C GLU A 70 -4.33 21.13 -10.27
N PRO A 71 -3.69 20.07 -9.76
CA PRO A 71 -2.75 20.19 -8.66
C PRO A 71 -1.53 21.00 -9.11
N PRO A 72 -0.91 21.79 -8.21
CA PRO A 72 0.37 22.41 -8.53
C PRO A 72 1.41 21.35 -8.95
N ALA A 73 2.32 21.71 -9.85
CA ALA A 73 3.33 20.79 -10.36
C ALA A 73 4.14 20.12 -9.25
N SER A 74 4.44 20.85 -8.16
CA SER A 74 5.14 20.32 -7.00
C SER A 74 4.35 19.21 -6.29
N MET A 75 3.02 19.36 -6.17
CA MET A 75 2.17 18.34 -5.57
C MET A 75 2.04 17.12 -6.47
N GLN A 76 1.95 17.33 -7.78
CA GLN A 76 1.91 16.22 -8.74
C GLN A 76 3.21 15.42 -8.69
N ALA A 77 4.37 16.08 -8.59
CA ALA A 77 5.66 15.42 -8.47
C ALA A 77 5.75 14.57 -7.19
N VAL A 78 5.26 15.09 -6.06
CA VAL A 78 5.23 14.33 -4.80
C VAL A 78 4.31 13.11 -4.90
N TRP A 79 3.13 13.28 -5.50
CA TRP A 79 2.19 12.19 -5.72
C TRP A 79 2.81 11.09 -6.59
N ASP A 80 3.43 11.46 -7.71
CA ASP A 80 4.06 10.52 -8.63
C ASP A 80 5.18 9.74 -7.94
N TRP A 81 6.01 10.42 -7.16
CA TRP A 81 7.09 9.80 -6.40
C TRP A 81 6.56 8.81 -5.35
N GLN A 82 5.52 9.17 -4.60
CA GLN A 82 4.89 8.28 -3.62
C GLN A 82 4.21 7.09 -4.29
N HIS A 83 3.62 7.30 -5.46
CA HIS A 83 3.00 6.23 -6.25
C HIS A 83 4.04 5.21 -6.71
N GLU A 84 5.19 5.66 -7.21
CA GLU A 84 6.30 4.77 -7.57
C GLU A 84 6.81 3.98 -6.36
N LYS A 85 6.98 4.63 -5.22
CA LYS A 85 7.37 3.95 -3.98
C LYS A 85 6.34 2.92 -3.54
N MET A 86 5.07 3.22 -3.68
CA MET A 86 4.00 2.28 -3.38
C MET A 86 4.09 1.03 -4.26
N ILE A 87 4.29 1.21 -5.57
CA ILE A 87 4.43 0.10 -6.52
C ILE A 87 5.61 -0.78 -6.13
N ASP A 88 6.76 -0.19 -5.82
CA ASP A 88 7.96 -0.92 -5.42
C ASP A 88 7.74 -1.67 -4.10
N HIS A 89 7.08 -1.03 -3.14
CA HIS A 89 6.78 -1.63 -1.84
C HIS A 89 5.83 -2.83 -1.96
N VAL A 90 4.77 -2.69 -2.75
CA VAL A 90 3.83 -3.79 -3.05
C VAL A 90 4.57 -4.97 -3.71
N ALA A 91 5.43 -4.68 -4.68
CA ALA A 91 6.23 -5.72 -5.34
C ALA A 91 7.14 -6.46 -4.37
N LYS A 92 7.80 -5.73 -3.46
CA LYS A 92 8.64 -6.31 -2.41
C LYS A 92 7.84 -7.23 -1.50
N ILE A 93 6.66 -6.80 -1.05
CA ILE A 93 5.79 -7.60 -0.17
C ILE A 93 5.34 -8.87 -0.87
N LYS A 94 4.91 -8.77 -2.13
CA LYS A 94 4.49 -9.94 -2.93
C LYS A 94 5.65 -10.93 -3.11
N MET A 95 6.87 -10.42 -3.29
CA MET A 95 8.06 -11.26 -3.37
C MET A 95 8.30 -12.00 -2.05
N LEU A 96 8.17 -11.33 -0.90
CA LEU A 96 8.27 -11.97 0.41
C LEU A 96 7.22 -13.08 0.57
N LEU A 97 5.97 -12.81 0.22
CA LEU A 97 4.88 -13.78 0.32
C LEU A 97 5.10 -14.97 -0.62
N SER A 98 5.74 -14.77 -1.77
CA SER A 98 6.07 -15.86 -2.70
C SER A 98 7.08 -16.86 -2.13
N GLY A 99 7.80 -16.51 -1.09
CA GLY A 99 8.73 -17.39 -0.38
C GLY A 99 8.05 -18.39 0.56
N LEU A 100 6.76 -18.28 0.73
CA LEU A 100 5.96 -19.20 1.54
C LEU A 100 5.59 -20.44 0.71
#